data_17ab7f638b197be4c192877d9c7b8b8d
#
_entry.id   17ab7f638b197be4c192877d9c7b8b8d
#
_cell.length_a   1.000
_cell.length_b   1.000
_cell.length_c   1.000
_cell.angle_alpha   90.00
_cell.angle_beta   90.00
_cell.angle_gamma   90.00
#
_symmetry.space_group_name_H-M   'P 1'
#
loop_
_entity.id
_entity.type
_entity.pdbx_description
1 polymer ?
#
loop_
_entity_poly.entity_id
_entity_poly.type
_entity_poly.pdbx_seq_one_letter_code
_entity_poly.pdbx_strand_id
1 'polypeptide(L)'
;MPTSRPLPVLQPERLRRPPKSFAWLDHRLRSGGFLARLNAAEISLYFFLALAADAHGLSCWRLDRIEREVPFDAATLRRARDGLIRADLLAFAPWSPHCPDGYYQLLALPPVATAPRTQGCVPLGALLSELGGPSR
;
A
#
# COMPACT_ATOMS: atom_id res chain seq x y z
N MET A 1 1.20 -16.26 20.41
CA MET A 1 1.01 -15.79 20.66
C MET A 1 0.80 -15.28 21.64
N PRO A 2 0.83 -15.02 21.88
CA PRO A 2 0.87 -14.51 22.84
C PRO A 2 -0.21 -14.19 23.44
N THR A 3 -0.34 -14.45 24.34
CA THR A 3 -1.36 -14.22 24.95
C THR A 3 -1.49 -12.94 25.07
N SER A 4 -2.38 -12.51 24.74
CA SER A 4 -2.53 -11.31 24.79
C SER A 4 -3.04 -10.81 26.01
N ARG A 5 -2.49 -9.92 26.62
CA ARG A 5 -3.03 -9.25 27.61
C ARG A 5 -3.93 -8.22 27.06
N PRO A 6 -5.05 -7.93 27.56
CA PRO A 6 -5.93 -6.88 27.07
C PRO A 6 -5.20 -5.54 27.13
N LEU A 7 -5.38 -4.74 26.12
CA LEU A 7 -4.75 -3.43 26.08
C LEU A 7 -5.54 -2.43 26.93
N PRO A 8 -4.86 -1.52 27.64
CA PRO A 8 -5.57 -0.52 28.41
C PRO A 8 -6.21 0.54 27.52
N VAL A 9 -7.40 0.97 27.88
CA VAL A 9 -8.06 2.05 27.15
C VAL A 9 -7.59 3.35 27.76
N LEU A 10 -6.89 4.15 26.96
CA LEU A 10 -6.30 5.38 27.47
C LEU A 10 -7.29 6.53 27.59
N GLN A 11 -8.19 6.63 26.65
CA GLN A 11 -9.21 7.68 26.65
C GLN A 11 -10.56 7.05 26.33
N PRO A 12 -11.27 6.56 27.35
CA PRO A 12 -12.55 5.87 27.11
C PRO A 12 -13.58 6.74 26.40
N GLU A 13 -13.53 8.05 26.59
CA GLU A 13 -14.49 8.94 25.97
C GLU A 13 -14.23 9.13 24.49
N ARG A 14 -13.12 8.64 23.97
CA ARG A 14 -12.77 8.80 22.55
C ARG A 14 -12.51 7.48 21.84
N LEU A 15 -13.17 6.44 22.25
CA LEU A 15 -13.01 5.17 21.55
C LEU A 15 -13.51 5.28 20.12
N ARG A 16 -12.75 4.70 19.19
CA ARG A 16 -13.13 4.71 17.79
C ARG A 16 -14.29 3.78 17.55
N ARG A 17 -15.18 4.20 16.71
CA ARG A 17 -16.29 3.36 16.24
C ARG A 17 -16.34 3.47 14.74
N PRO A 18 -16.62 2.38 14.02
CA PRO A 18 -16.70 2.47 12.56
C PRO A 18 -17.78 3.46 12.15
N PRO A 19 -17.44 4.43 11.30
CA PRO A 19 -18.47 5.36 10.80
C PRO A 19 -19.30 4.66 9.74
N LYS A 20 -20.29 5.36 9.19
CA LYS A 20 -21.12 4.79 8.14
C LYS A 20 -20.31 4.42 6.93
N SER A 21 -19.30 5.19 6.62
CA SER A 21 -18.49 4.96 5.44
C SER A 21 -17.03 4.92 5.86
N PHE A 22 -16.31 3.95 5.40
CA PHE A 22 -14.89 3.83 5.74
C PHE A 22 -14.18 2.99 4.68
N ALA A 23 -12.88 3.17 4.62
CA ALA A 23 -12.04 2.33 3.77
C ALA A 23 -11.42 1.25 4.64
N TRP A 24 -10.89 0.23 4.00
CA TRP A 24 -10.25 -0.85 4.75
C TRP A 24 -8.84 -1.09 4.21
N LEU A 25 -8.02 -1.65 5.05
CA LEU A 25 -6.67 -2.04 4.69
C LEU A 25 -6.46 -3.47 5.15
N ASP A 26 -5.77 -4.23 4.32
CA ASP A 26 -5.50 -5.63 4.63
C ASP A 26 -4.40 -5.69 5.69
N HIS A 27 -4.63 -6.43 6.76
CA HIS A 27 -3.64 -6.58 7.83
C HIS A 27 -2.32 -7.14 7.32
N ARG A 28 -2.35 -7.89 6.22
CA ARG A 28 -1.12 -8.46 5.66
C ARG A 28 -0.17 -7.42 5.09
N LEU A 29 -0.66 -6.20 4.85
CA LEU A 29 0.26 -5.12 4.51
C LEU A 29 1.35 -4.99 5.55
N ARG A 30 1.01 -5.18 6.81
CA ARG A 30 2.00 -5.14 7.88
C ARG A 30 2.59 -6.52 8.13
N SER A 31 1.76 -7.52 8.37
CA SER A 31 2.24 -8.83 8.78
C SER A 31 2.93 -9.58 7.64
N GLY A 32 2.63 -9.24 6.39
CA GLY A 32 3.29 -9.87 5.25
C GLY A 32 4.55 -9.17 4.80
N GLY A 33 4.97 -8.11 5.50
CA GLY A 33 6.22 -7.44 5.18
C GLY A 33 6.14 -6.40 4.08
N PHE A 34 4.95 -6.13 3.56
CA PHE A 34 4.83 -5.16 2.46
C PHE A 34 5.17 -3.75 2.91
N LEU A 35 4.66 -3.36 4.06
CA LEU A 35 4.83 -2.00 4.52
C LEU A 35 6.30 -1.65 4.72
N ALA A 36 7.09 -2.58 5.19
CA ALA A 36 8.50 -2.34 5.44
C ALA A 36 9.31 -2.12 4.17
N ARG A 37 8.75 -2.49 3.02
CA ARG A 37 9.46 -2.34 1.76
C ARG A 37 9.10 -1.10 0.99
N LEU A 38 8.14 -0.34 1.47
CA LEU A 38 7.67 0.85 0.77
C LEU A 38 8.30 2.09 1.40
N ASN A 39 8.54 3.10 0.58
CA ASN A 39 9.00 4.37 1.12
C ASN A 39 7.79 5.23 1.51
N ALA A 40 8.07 6.38 2.10
CA ALA A 40 7.01 7.24 2.62
C ALA A 40 6.03 7.70 1.54
N ALA A 41 6.53 8.03 0.36
CA ALA A 41 5.64 8.50 -0.71
C ALA A 41 4.76 7.37 -1.22
N GLU A 42 5.31 6.16 -1.31
CA GLU A 42 4.53 5.00 -1.72
C GLU A 42 3.45 4.67 -0.72
N ILE A 43 3.77 4.74 0.57
CA ILE A 43 2.79 4.50 1.62
C ILE A 43 1.70 5.55 1.56
N SER A 44 2.07 6.82 1.39
CA SER A 44 1.09 7.90 1.32
C SER A 44 0.16 7.75 0.12
N LEU A 45 0.72 7.41 -1.02
CA LEU A 45 -0.10 7.23 -2.21
C LEU A 45 -1.02 6.03 -2.06
N TYR A 46 -0.51 4.94 -1.52
CA TYR A 46 -1.33 3.76 -1.29
C TYR A 46 -2.49 4.09 -0.34
N PHE A 47 -2.19 4.80 0.73
CA PHE A 47 -3.18 5.18 1.72
C PHE A 47 -4.26 6.06 1.09
N PHE A 48 -3.84 7.05 0.29
CA PHE A 48 -4.78 7.91 -0.40
C PHE A 48 -5.69 7.10 -1.32
N LEU A 49 -5.10 6.19 -2.09
CA LEU A 49 -5.88 5.41 -3.04
C LEU A 49 -6.84 4.45 -2.32
N ALA A 50 -6.44 3.94 -1.16
CA ALA A 50 -7.35 3.10 -0.37
C ALA A 50 -8.56 3.89 0.11
N LEU A 51 -8.34 5.15 0.49
CA LEU A 51 -9.45 6.00 0.93
C LEU A 51 -10.36 6.38 -0.23
N ALA A 52 -9.81 6.48 -1.43
CA ALA A 52 -10.57 6.91 -2.59
C ALA A 52 -11.21 5.79 -3.38
N ALA A 53 -10.85 4.55 -3.08
CA ALA A 53 -11.26 3.41 -3.90
C ALA A 53 -12.70 3.02 -3.66
N ASP A 54 -13.31 2.44 -4.69
CA ASP A 54 -14.62 1.83 -4.53
C ASP A 54 -14.45 0.43 -3.91
N ALA A 55 -15.51 -0.35 -3.88
CA ALA A 55 -15.49 -1.66 -3.24
C ALA A 55 -14.50 -2.62 -3.88
N HIS A 56 -14.13 -2.38 -5.12
CA HIS A 56 -13.21 -3.25 -5.84
C HIS A 56 -11.79 -2.69 -5.93
N GLY A 57 -11.53 -1.60 -5.25
CA GLY A 57 -10.20 -0.98 -5.27
C GLY A 57 -9.97 -0.01 -6.41
N LEU A 58 -11.04 0.36 -7.12
CA LEU A 58 -10.90 1.19 -8.30
C LEU A 58 -11.13 2.67 -8.02
N SER A 59 -10.36 3.52 -8.67
CA SER A 59 -10.57 4.96 -8.60
C SER A 59 -9.94 5.60 -9.84
N CYS A 60 -10.25 6.85 -10.08
CA CYS A 60 -9.62 7.58 -11.17
C CYS A 60 -9.27 8.98 -10.68
N TRP A 61 -8.04 9.39 -10.96
CA TRP A 61 -7.53 10.64 -10.41
C TRP A 61 -6.59 11.34 -11.34
N ARG A 62 -6.65 12.65 -11.26
CA ARG A 62 -5.63 13.50 -11.86
C ARG A 62 -4.52 13.67 -10.84
N LEU A 63 -3.31 13.63 -11.31
CA LEU A 63 -2.16 13.72 -10.44
C LEU A 63 -2.12 15.02 -9.65
N ASP A 64 -2.53 16.12 -10.28
CA ASP A 64 -2.53 17.39 -9.59
C ASP A 64 -3.56 17.43 -8.45
N ARG A 65 -4.59 16.63 -8.53
CA ARG A 65 -5.57 16.56 -7.46
C ARG A 65 -5.02 15.74 -6.29
N ILE A 66 -4.31 14.68 -6.58
CA ILE A 66 -3.66 13.89 -5.52
C ILE A 66 -2.63 14.77 -4.80
N GLU A 67 -1.90 15.57 -5.57
CA GLU A 67 -0.87 16.43 -5.02
C GLU A 67 -1.43 17.39 -3.97
N ARG A 68 -2.67 17.76 -4.09
CA ARG A 68 -3.30 18.64 -3.10
C ARG A 68 -3.72 17.92 -1.83
N GLU A 69 -3.79 16.61 -1.89
CA GLU A 69 -4.29 15.83 -0.76
C GLU A 69 -3.19 15.21 0.08
N VAL A 70 -2.00 15.08 -0.47
CA VAL A 70 -0.88 14.44 0.22
C VAL A 70 0.34 15.34 0.17
N PRO A 71 1.29 15.19 1.07
CA PRO A 71 2.43 16.11 1.16
C PRO A 71 3.58 15.74 0.21
N PHE A 72 3.27 15.42 -1.04
CA PHE A 72 4.28 15.08 -2.03
C PHE A 72 3.91 15.70 -3.37
N ASP A 73 4.90 16.10 -4.14
CA ASP A 73 4.64 16.72 -5.44
C ASP A 73 4.37 15.66 -6.51
N ALA A 74 3.94 16.13 -7.67
CA ALA A 74 3.54 15.23 -8.75
C ALA A 74 4.67 14.30 -9.20
N ALA A 75 5.89 14.82 -9.28
CA ALA A 75 7.01 13.99 -9.72
C ALA A 75 7.28 12.85 -8.73
N THR A 76 7.23 13.16 -7.43
CA THR A 76 7.41 12.16 -6.41
C THR A 76 6.28 11.14 -6.43
N LEU A 77 5.04 11.61 -6.65
CA LEU A 77 3.90 10.71 -6.72
C LEU A 77 3.97 9.80 -7.92
N ARG A 78 4.48 10.28 -9.05
CA ARG A 78 4.67 9.41 -10.21
C ARG A 78 5.68 8.30 -9.92
N ARG A 79 6.77 8.64 -9.26
CA ARG A 79 7.75 7.62 -8.86
C ARG A 79 7.16 6.66 -7.85
N ALA A 80 6.35 7.17 -6.92
CA ALA A 80 5.68 6.31 -5.94
C ALA A 80 4.72 5.35 -6.63
N ARG A 81 3.99 5.84 -7.61
CA ARG A 81 3.09 5.00 -8.41
C ARG A 81 3.86 3.86 -9.07
N ASP A 82 4.99 4.21 -9.69
CA ASP A 82 5.81 3.19 -10.35
C ASP A 82 6.33 2.17 -9.34
N GLY A 83 6.70 2.63 -8.15
CA GLY A 83 7.16 1.74 -7.09
C GLY A 83 6.07 0.79 -6.61
N LEU A 84 4.84 1.28 -6.48
CA LEU A 84 3.72 0.44 -6.09
C LEU A 84 3.38 -0.59 -7.17
N ILE A 85 3.52 -0.20 -8.43
CA ILE A 85 3.30 -1.13 -9.53
C ILE A 85 4.37 -2.22 -9.49
N ARG A 86 5.62 -1.86 -9.28
CA ARG A 86 6.69 -2.85 -9.18
C ARG A 86 6.50 -3.78 -7.98
N ALA A 87 5.90 -3.28 -6.93
CA ALA A 87 5.64 -4.09 -5.75
C ALA A 87 4.41 -4.98 -5.91
N ASP A 88 3.75 -4.89 -7.05
CA ASP A 88 2.56 -5.69 -7.36
C ASP A 88 1.38 -5.37 -6.46
N LEU A 89 1.27 -4.12 -6.07
CA LEU A 89 0.18 -3.65 -5.21
C LEU A 89 -0.80 -2.76 -5.96
N LEU A 90 -0.42 -2.29 -7.14
CA LEU A 90 -1.20 -1.28 -7.86
C LEU A 90 -1.15 -1.52 -9.36
N ALA A 91 -2.28 -1.32 -10.02
CA ALA A 91 -2.33 -1.24 -11.47
C ALA A 91 -2.77 0.16 -11.86
N PHE A 92 -2.26 0.66 -12.96
CA PHE A 92 -2.58 1.99 -13.45
C PHE A 92 -2.80 1.93 -14.96
N ALA A 93 -3.84 2.59 -15.43
CA ALA A 93 -4.11 2.71 -16.85
C ALA A 93 -4.33 4.19 -17.18
N PRO A 94 -3.46 4.80 -18.01
CA PRO A 94 -3.64 6.22 -18.33
C PRO A 94 -4.90 6.42 -19.16
N TRP A 95 -5.49 7.59 -19.06
CA TRP A 95 -6.67 7.92 -19.86
C TRP A 95 -6.35 7.99 -21.34
N SER A 96 -5.14 8.37 -21.68
CA SER A 96 -4.69 8.40 -23.05
C SER A 96 -3.18 8.21 -23.06
N PRO A 97 -2.57 7.91 -24.23
CA PRO A 97 -1.12 7.69 -24.28
C PRO A 97 -0.36 8.86 -23.67
N HIS A 98 0.61 8.54 -22.84
CA HIS A 98 1.49 9.53 -22.19
C HIS A 98 0.78 10.47 -21.21
N CYS A 99 -0.49 10.21 -20.89
CA CYS A 99 -1.19 11.02 -19.92
C CYS A 99 -0.75 10.62 -18.52
N PRO A 100 -0.44 11.58 -17.62
CA PRO A 100 -0.07 11.22 -16.25
C PRO A 100 -1.27 10.85 -15.39
N ASP A 101 -2.48 11.09 -15.90
CA ASP A 101 -3.71 10.84 -15.16
C ASP A 101 -4.39 9.58 -15.68
N GLY A 102 -5.16 8.94 -14.85
CA GLY A 102 -5.82 7.73 -15.30
C GLY A 102 -6.58 7.00 -14.21
N TYR A 103 -6.73 5.70 -14.45
CA TYR A 103 -7.44 4.80 -13.55
C TYR A 103 -6.46 4.05 -12.68
N TYR A 104 -6.81 3.89 -11.41
CA TYR A 104 -5.99 3.18 -10.45
C TYR A 104 -6.77 2.00 -9.91
N GLN A 105 -6.09 0.90 -9.70
CA GLN A 105 -6.71 -0.25 -9.06
C GLN A 105 -5.75 -0.79 -8.01
N LEU A 106 -6.18 -0.80 -6.75
CA LEU A 106 -5.42 -1.49 -5.72
C LEU A 106 -5.67 -2.97 -5.90
N LEU A 107 -4.60 -3.73 -5.93
CA LEU A 107 -4.67 -5.15 -6.22
C LEU A 107 -4.78 -5.96 -4.93
N ALA A 108 -5.35 -7.14 -5.02
CA ALA A 108 -5.27 -8.08 -3.94
C ALA A 108 -3.81 -8.35 -3.65
N LEU A 109 -3.44 -8.51 -2.40
CA LEU A 109 -2.04 -8.68 -2.06
C LEU A 109 -1.52 -10.01 -2.61
N PRO A 110 -0.32 -10.01 -3.15
CA PRO A 110 0.29 -11.28 -3.54
C PRO A 110 0.54 -12.15 -2.30
N PRO A 111 0.73 -13.43 -2.47
CA PRO A 111 0.89 -14.33 -1.31
C PRO A 111 2.00 -13.94 -0.38
N VAL A 112 3.12 -13.45 -0.92
CA VAL A 112 4.20 -12.96 -0.09
C VAL A 112 4.71 -11.68 -0.67
N ALA A 113 5.33 -10.83 0.13
CA ALA A 113 5.87 -9.59 -0.35
C ALA A 113 6.98 -9.87 -1.34
N THR A 114 6.93 -9.22 -2.53
CA THR A 114 7.94 -9.41 -3.49
C THR A 114 9.13 -8.69 -3.01
N ALA A 115 10.24 -9.25 -3.18
CA ALA A 115 11.45 -8.69 -2.74
C ALA A 115 11.70 -7.44 -3.45
N PRO A 116 12.03 -6.48 -2.86
CA PRO A 116 12.09 -5.27 -3.47
C PRO A 116 13.29 -5.19 -4.07
N ARG A 117 13.62 -5.53 -4.17
CA ARG A 117 14.39 -5.29 -4.75
C ARG A 117 15.42 -4.96 -4.23
N THR A 118 15.96 -5.00 -4.10
CA THR A 118 16.79 -4.79 -3.76
C THR A 118 17.54 -4.16 -3.50
N GLN A 119 17.96 -3.91 -3.57
CA GLN A 119 18.61 -3.20 -3.40
C GLN A 119 19.01 -3.37 -2.33
N GLY A 120 19.34 -3.92 -2.24
CA GLY A 120 19.71 -4.16 -1.45
C GLY A 120 19.33 -4.95 -0.56
N CYS A 121 19.18 -5.59 -0.26
CA CYS A 121 18.79 -6.19 0.48
C CYS A 121 18.58 -7.33 0.57
N VAL A 122 18.59 -8.03 0.67
CA VAL A 122 18.28 -8.98 0.81
C VAL A 122 18.12 -9.83 1.18
N PRO A 123 17.98 -10.42 1.26
CA PRO A 123 17.62 -11.38 1.47
C PRO A 123 17.37 -12.19 1.86
N LEU A 124 17.00 -12.84 1.84
CA LEU A 124 16.39 -13.48 2.11
C LEU A 124 16.32 -14.33 2.21
N GLY A 125 16.55 -14.70 2.18
CA GLY A 125 16.27 -15.40 2.16
C GLY A 125 15.98 -15.65 2.19
N ALA A 126 16.13 -15.54 2.15
CA ALA A 126 15.63 -15.42 2.16
C ALA A 126 15.08 -15.53 1.98
N LEU A 127 15.12 -15.69 1.89
CA LEU A 127 14.32 -15.65 1.61
C LEU A 127 13.95 -16.35 1.39
N LEU A 128 14.11 -16.83 1.35
CA LEU A 128 13.64 -17.42 1.12
C LEU A 128 13.47 -18.08 1.15
N SER A 129 13.90 -18.55 1.16
CA SER A 129 13.76 -18.74 1.12
C SER A 129 13.40 -18.78 1.15
N GLU A 130 13.35 -18.66 1.20
CA GLU A 130 12.96 -18.31 1.18
C GLU A 130 12.43 -18.45 0.97
N LEU A 131 12.54 -19.18 1.04
CA LEU A 131 12.10 -19.15 0.81
C LEU A 131 11.78 -19.64 0.58
N GLY A 132 11.91 -20.21 0.64
CA GLY A 132 11.74 -20.52 0.38
C GLY A 132 11.39 -20.97 0.12
N GLY A 133 11.55 -21.47 0.15
CA GLY A 133 11.39 -21.63 -0.10
C GLY A 133 10.85 -22.04 -0.21
N PRO A 134 10.97 -22.50 -0.27
CA PRO A 134 10.60 -22.63 -0.32
C PRO A 134 10.14 -22.74 0.01
N SER A 135 10.19 -23.14 0.35
CA SER A 135 9.93 -22.69 0.73
C SER A 135 9.59 -22.56 1.13
N ARG A 136 9.76 -23.32 1.45
CA ARG A 136 9.63 -22.78 1.83
C ARG A 136 9.37 -22.69 1.82
#